data_b3f6d4166713a9133e932e57fa6b2679
#
_entry.id   b3f6d4166713a9133e932e57fa6b2679
#
_cell.length_a   1.000
_cell.length_b   1.000
_cell.length_c   1.000
_cell.angle_alpha   90.00
_cell.angle_beta   90.00
_cell.angle_gamma   90.00
#
_symmetry.space_group_name_H-M   'P 1'
#
loop_
_entity.id
_entity.type
_entity.pdbx_description
1 polymer ?
#
loop_
_entity_poly.entity_id
_entity_poly.type
_entity_poly.pdbx_seq_one_letter_code
_entity_poly.pdbx_strand_id
1 'polypeptide(L)'
;MEVRNDVTPSFGMAFIPPKGEALNRMNAYFHKEMADLPTGKIAFKEFCLKHKHDRYFDMTFRPAVNSGRIQANDCFVITPKNGVFGQEIAIPCVVSKNGTKEDKAMLYQEDKFERFLSKHPTIKNNLILKTIASIPYVLKDVYILNKGLLHPNEGLPDSLAKADRMLTRLERAYEKNFYQKFDTKDF
;
A
#
# COMPACT_ATOMS: atom_id res chain seq x y z
N MET A 1 20.74 35.12 8.45
CA MET A 1 19.38 34.56 8.39
C MET A 1 19.28 33.83 7.06
N GLU A 2 19.72 32.55 7.05
CA GLU A 2 19.69 31.71 5.84
C GLU A 2 18.34 31.03 5.72
N VAL A 3 17.58 31.44 4.72
CA VAL A 3 16.36 30.74 4.31
C VAL A 3 16.80 29.55 3.48
N ARG A 4 16.91 28.38 4.08
CA ARG A 4 17.06 27.12 3.35
C ARG A 4 15.71 26.76 2.73
N ASN A 5 15.50 27.17 1.52
CA ASN A 5 14.46 26.64 0.65
C ASN A 5 14.95 25.32 0.03
N ASP A 6 15.06 24.28 0.84
CA ASP A 6 15.16 22.90 0.31
C ASP A 6 13.78 22.39 -0.11
N VAL A 7 13.20 23.07 -1.10
CA VAL A 7 12.09 22.52 -1.86
C VAL A 7 12.67 21.65 -2.95
N THR A 8 13.15 20.47 -2.61
CA THR A 8 13.30 19.41 -3.60
C THR A 8 11.90 19.06 -4.09
N PRO A 9 11.57 19.30 -5.35
CA PRO A 9 10.27 18.91 -5.89
C PRO A 9 10.16 17.38 -5.78
N SER A 10 9.35 16.90 -4.85
CA SER A 10 9.03 15.49 -4.73
C SER A 10 8.20 15.09 -5.94
N PHE A 11 8.85 14.55 -6.96
CA PHE A 11 8.20 14.00 -8.13
C PHE A 11 7.67 12.61 -7.76
N GLY A 12 6.44 12.54 -7.29
CA GLY A 12 5.75 11.29 -6.98
C GLY A 12 4.96 11.34 -5.68
N MET A 13 4.03 10.39 -5.49
CA MET A 13 3.36 10.20 -4.21
C MET A 13 4.40 9.76 -3.19
N ALA A 14 4.70 10.62 -2.24
CA ALA A 14 5.56 10.26 -1.13
C ALA A 14 4.73 9.56 -0.06
N PHE A 15 5.21 8.40 0.40
CA PHE A 15 4.75 7.87 1.67
C PHE A 15 5.50 8.62 2.77
N ILE A 16 4.78 9.48 3.50
CA ILE A 16 5.33 10.23 4.61
C ILE A 16 5.17 9.39 5.87
N PRO A 17 6.25 8.76 6.37
CA PRO A 17 6.16 7.91 7.55
C PRO A 17 5.74 8.74 8.76
N PRO A 18 4.78 8.28 9.55
CA PRO A 18 4.40 8.94 10.78
C PRO A 18 5.52 8.84 11.81
N LYS A 19 5.44 9.66 12.88
CA LYS A 19 6.44 9.67 13.97
C LYS A 19 5.80 9.18 15.28
N GLY A 20 6.66 8.76 16.22
CA GLY A 20 6.25 8.41 17.57
C GLY A 20 5.24 7.26 17.63
N GLU A 21 4.19 7.43 18.42
CA GLU A 21 3.15 6.40 18.64
C GLU A 21 2.45 5.97 17.34
N ALA A 22 2.22 6.89 16.42
CA ALA A 22 1.60 6.58 15.13
C ALA A 22 2.46 5.62 14.29
N LEU A 23 3.80 5.75 14.34
CA LEU A 23 4.71 4.81 13.69
C LEU A 23 4.63 3.42 14.33
N ASN A 24 4.58 3.37 15.68
CA ASN A 24 4.46 2.10 16.40
C ASN A 24 3.14 1.39 16.05
N ARG A 25 2.04 2.12 15.95
CA ARG A 25 0.74 1.57 15.56
C ARG A 25 0.74 1.08 14.11
N MET A 26 1.32 1.83 13.20
CA MET A 26 1.47 1.41 11.80
C MET A 26 2.30 0.13 11.69
N ASN A 27 3.41 0.05 12.41
CA ASN A 27 4.24 -1.16 12.44
C ASN A 27 3.49 -2.34 13.05
N ALA A 28 2.74 -2.12 14.14
CA ALA A 28 1.90 -3.15 14.74
C ALA A 28 0.84 -3.66 13.76
N TYR A 29 0.22 -2.79 12.97
CA TYR A 29 -0.72 -3.17 11.93
C TYR A 29 -0.06 -4.11 10.91
N PHE A 30 1.10 -3.77 10.36
CA PHE A 30 1.77 -4.61 9.36
C PHE A 30 2.36 -5.90 9.94
N HIS A 31 2.89 -5.88 11.16
CA HIS A 31 3.59 -7.02 11.73
C HIS A 31 2.73 -7.95 12.58
N LYS A 32 1.60 -7.47 13.10
CA LYS A 32 0.68 -8.27 13.92
C LYS A 32 -0.64 -8.54 13.20
N GLU A 33 -1.37 -7.46 12.87
CA GLU A 33 -2.72 -7.59 12.33
C GLU A 33 -2.73 -8.12 10.89
N MET A 34 -1.73 -7.72 10.10
CA MET A 34 -1.55 -8.16 8.71
C MET A 34 -0.55 -9.32 8.57
N ALA A 35 -0.10 -9.93 9.68
CA ALA A 35 0.90 -11.01 9.64
C ALA A 35 0.42 -12.16 8.74
N ASP A 36 -0.83 -12.57 8.93
CA ASP A 36 -1.46 -13.68 8.24
C ASP A 36 -2.27 -13.27 7.00
N LEU A 37 -2.05 -12.06 6.49
CA LEU A 37 -2.78 -11.49 5.35
C LEU A 37 -1.81 -11.02 4.25
N PRO A 38 -1.10 -11.94 3.58
CA PRO A 38 -0.12 -11.59 2.55
C PRO A 38 -0.72 -10.80 1.39
N THR A 39 -1.97 -11.09 0.98
CA THR A 39 -2.64 -10.36 -0.11
C THR A 39 -2.82 -8.87 0.20
N GLY A 40 -3.12 -8.52 1.45
CA GLY A 40 -3.22 -7.12 1.88
C GLY A 40 -1.89 -6.38 1.81
N LYS A 41 -0.79 -7.02 2.25
CA LYS A 41 0.56 -6.45 2.16
C LYS A 41 0.98 -6.22 0.70
N ILE A 42 0.71 -7.20 -0.16
CA ILE A 42 1.03 -7.13 -1.58
C ILE A 42 0.22 -6.03 -2.24
N ALA A 43 -1.10 -5.97 -2.03
CA ALA A 43 -1.97 -4.93 -2.56
C ALA A 43 -1.52 -3.53 -2.12
N PHE A 44 -1.10 -3.35 -0.86
CA PHE A 44 -0.56 -2.09 -0.38
C PHE A 44 0.74 -1.70 -1.10
N LYS A 45 1.67 -2.65 -1.24
CA LYS A 45 2.93 -2.43 -1.97
C LYS A 45 2.69 -2.06 -3.43
N GLU A 46 1.79 -2.78 -4.10
CA GLU A 46 1.42 -2.51 -5.50
C GLU A 46 0.77 -1.14 -5.65
N PHE A 47 -0.13 -0.77 -4.75
CA PHE A 47 -0.72 0.56 -4.72
C PHE A 47 0.35 1.65 -4.60
N CYS A 48 1.28 1.54 -3.66
CA CYS A 48 2.39 2.48 -3.50
C CYS A 48 3.29 2.55 -4.73
N LEU A 49 3.59 1.40 -5.36
CA LEU A 49 4.40 1.34 -6.59
C LEU A 49 3.69 1.98 -7.78
N LYS A 50 2.39 1.76 -7.93
CA LYS A 50 1.58 2.35 -8.99
C LYS A 50 1.56 3.86 -8.93
N HIS A 51 1.37 4.41 -7.72
CA HIS A 51 1.24 5.84 -7.49
C HIS A 51 2.56 6.55 -7.13
N LYS A 52 3.70 5.84 -7.18
CA LYS A 52 5.01 6.42 -6.82
C LYS A 52 5.39 7.70 -7.60
N HIS A 53 4.77 7.93 -8.76
CA HIS A 53 5.00 9.10 -9.61
C HIS A 53 3.84 10.10 -9.60
N ASP A 54 2.85 9.91 -8.71
CA ASP A 54 1.74 10.85 -8.55
C ASP A 54 2.24 12.22 -8.12
N ARG A 55 1.89 13.25 -8.89
CA ARG A 55 2.36 14.63 -8.70
C ARG A 55 1.50 15.42 -7.73
N TYR A 56 0.30 14.96 -7.44
CA TYR A 56 -0.74 15.75 -6.79
C TYR A 56 -1.00 15.34 -5.35
N PHE A 57 -0.64 14.11 -4.97
CA PHE A 57 -1.01 13.55 -3.67
C PHE A 57 0.18 12.95 -2.95
N ASP A 58 0.12 12.97 -1.62
CA ASP A 58 1.00 12.23 -0.71
C ASP A 58 0.17 11.32 0.18
N MET A 59 0.78 10.29 0.73
CA MET A 59 0.13 9.35 1.63
C MET A 59 0.83 9.33 3.00
N THR A 60 0.05 9.29 4.07
CA THR A 60 0.53 9.11 5.44
C THR A 60 -0.34 8.14 6.20
N PHE A 61 0.12 7.66 7.34
CA PHE A 61 -0.70 6.90 8.28
C PHE A 61 -1.20 7.81 9.40
N ARG A 62 -2.50 7.75 9.67
CA ARG A 62 -3.17 8.50 10.74
C ARG A 62 -3.80 7.51 11.72
N PRO A 63 -3.38 7.51 12.99
CA PRO A 63 -3.96 6.64 14.00
C PRO A 63 -5.41 7.05 14.31
N ALA A 64 -6.20 6.09 14.76
CA ALA A 64 -7.54 6.31 15.25
C ALA A 64 -7.54 7.27 16.44
N VAL A 65 -8.42 8.26 16.39
CA VAL A 65 -8.68 9.14 17.53
C VAL A 65 -9.96 8.67 18.21
N ASN A 66 -9.83 8.14 19.41
CA ASN A 66 -10.98 7.76 20.22
C ASN A 66 -11.62 9.04 20.82
N SER A 67 -12.56 9.61 20.13
CA SER A 67 -13.43 10.65 20.72
C SER A 67 -14.74 10.02 21.13
N GLY A 68 -14.84 9.58 22.36
CA GLY A 68 -15.98 9.08 23.15
C GLY A 68 -17.27 8.54 22.50
N ARG A 69 -17.60 8.92 21.27
CA ARG A 69 -18.80 8.49 20.54
C ARG A 69 -18.50 7.93 19.13
N ILE A 70 -17.32 8.14 18.60
CA ILE A 70 -16.94 7.70 17.23
C ILE A 70 -15.69 6.85 17.36
N GLN A 71 -15.85 5.57 17.12
CA GLN A 71 -14.74 4.63 16.97
C GLN A 71 -14.15 4.83 15.57
N ALA A 72 -13.14 5.69 15.46
CA ALA A 72 -12.40 5.83 14.22
C ALA A 72 -11.39 4.68 14.10
N ASN A 73 -11.24 4.13 12.92
CA ASN A 73 -10.19 3.14 12.63
C ASN A 73 -8.87 3.85 12.30
N ASP A 74 -7.74 3.19 12.55
CA ASP A 74 -6.49 3.57 11.95
C ASP A 74 -6.66 3.61 10.44
N CYS A 75 -6.07 4.58 9.75
CA CYS A 75 -6.21 4.69 8.31
C CYS A 75 -4.94 5.21 7.62
N PHE A 76 -4.73 4.77 6.40
CA PHE A 76 -3.86 5.48 5.47
C PHE A 76 -4.64 6.63 4.87
N VAL A 77 -4.06 7.82 4.89
CA VAL A 77 -4.70 9.03 4.38
C VAL A 77 -3.89 9.56 3.22
N ILE A 78 -4.57 9.73 2.08
CA ILE A 78 -4.02 10.36 0.90
C ILE A 78 -4.44 11.82 0.95
N THR A 79 -3.46 12.72 0.98
CA THR A 79 -3.66 14.16 1.09
C THR A 79 -3.18 14.87 -0.16
N PRO A 80 -3.93 15.87 -0.66
CA PRO A 80 -3.44 16.68 -1.75
C PRO A 80 -2.21 17.49 -1.31
N LYS A 81 -1.23 17.60 -2.21
CA LYS A 81 -0.04 18.45 -2.01
C LYS A 81 -0.41 19.92 -1.98
N ASN A 82 0.49 20.75 -1.45
CA ASN A 82 0.28 22.20 -1.39
C ASN A 82 -0.09 22.78 -2.77
N GLY A 83 -1.17 23.55 -2.80
CA GLY A 83 -1.68 24.18 -4.03
C GLY A 83 -2.61 23.29 -4.87
N VAL A 84 -2.83 22.06 -4.46
CA VAL A 84 -3.78 21.14 -5.10
C VAL A 84 -5.09 21.16 -4.32
N PHE A 85 -6.21 21.46 -4.99
CA PHE A 85 -7.54 21.40 -4.39
C PHE A 85 -8.03 19.94 -4.41
N GLY A 86 -8.50 19.45 -3.30
CA GLY A 86 -9.04 18.10 -3.21
C GLY A 86 -9.42 17.71 -1.79
N GLN A 87 -10.18 16.65 -1.69
CA GLN A 87 -10.52 16.04 -0.40
C GLN A 87 -9.50 14.96 -0.04
N GLU A 88 -9.25 14.81 1.25
CA GLU A 88 -8.49 13.67 1.76
C GLU A 88 -9.24 12.36 1.47
N ILE A 89 -8.50 11.34 1.08
CA ILE A 89 -9.03 9.97 0.90
C ILE A 89 -8.52 9.13 2.05
N ALA A 90 -9.41 8.71 2.93
CA ALA A 90 -9.06 7.81 4.03
C ALA A 90 -9.28 6.35 3.62
N ILE A 91 -8.25 5.54 3.79
CA ILE A 91 -8.25 4.09 3.54
C ILE A 91 -8.21 3.41 4.91
N PRO A 92 -9.33 2.88 5.42
CA PRO A 92 -9.35 2.28 6.74
C PRO A 92 -8.50 1.02 6.81
N CYS A 93 -7.74 0.89 7.88
CA CYS A 93 -6.99 -0.32 8.21
C CYS A 93 -7.94 -1.37 8.81
N VAL A 94 -8.77 -1.95 7.97
CA VAL A 94 -9.67 -3.03 8.36
C VAL A 94 -9.02 -4.37 8.06
N VAL A 95 -8.95 -5.23 9.06
CA VAL A 95 -8.42 -6.58 8.92
C VAL A 95 -9.58 -7.56 8.95
N SER A 96 -9.73 -8.36 7.92
CA SER A 96 -10.66 -9.49 7.95
C SER A 96 -10.15 -10.54 8.92
N LYS A 97 -10.90 -10.84 9.98
CA LYS A 97 -10.50 -11.80 11.02
C LYS A 97 -10.20 -13.21 10.51
N ASN A 98 -10.75 -13.57 9.37
CA ASN A 98 -10.63 -14.92 8.82
C ASN A 98 -9.63 -15.04 7.67
N GLY A 99 -9.07 -13.94 7.18
CA GLY A 99 -8.27 -13.93 5.95
C GLY A 99 -9.07 -14.42 4.74
N THR A 100 -8.47 -14.34 3.57
CA THR A 100 -9.05 -14.87 2.33
C THR A 100 -8.61 -16.32 2.09
N LYS A 101 -9.26 -17.00 1.14
CA LYS A 101 -8.78 -18.32 0.69
C LYS A 101 -7.37 -18.24 0.10
N GLU A 102 -7.10 -17.13 -0.60
CA GLU A 102 -5.81 -16.80 -1.19
C GLU A 102 -4.74 -16.57 -0.13
N ASP A 103 -5.04 -15.82 0.94
CA ASP A 103 -4.12 -15.64 2.07
C ASP A 103 -3.73 -16.98 2.70
N LYS A 104 -4.70 -17.83 2.97
CA LYS A 104 -4.46 -19.18 3.51
C LYS A 104 -3.62 -20.04 2.59
N ALA A 105 -3.85 -19.94 1.28
CA ALA A 105 -3.10 -20.70 0.28
C ALA A 105 -1.64 -20.21 0.17
N MET A 106 -1.39 -18.91 0.26
CA MET A 106 -0.05 -18.33 0.26
C MET A 106 0.73 -18.70 1.52
N LEU A 107 0.13 -18.56 2.69
CA LEU A 107 0.72 -19.01 3.96
C LEU A 107 1.08 -20.49 3.95
N TYR A 108 0.24 -21.33 3.34
CA TYR A 108 0.55 -22.76 3.17
C TYR A 108 1.76 -23.00 2.27
N GLN A 109 1.99 -22.18 1.22
CA GLN A 109 3.20 -22.29 0.40
C GLN A 109 4.44 -21.82 1.17
N GLU A 110 4.33 -20.76 1.96
CA GLU A 110 5.41 -20.29 2.83
C GLU A 110 5.83 -21.37 3.84
N ASP A 111 4.89 -21.98 4.54
CA ASP A 111 5.10 -23.11 5.45
C ASP A 111 5.78 -24.30 4.74
N LYS A 112 5.35 -24.60 3.53
CA LYS A 112 5.98 -25.66 2.71
C LYS A 112 7.43 -25.36 2.39
N PHE A 113 7.72 -24.12 2.00
CA PHE A 113 9.08 -23.70 1.68
C PHE A 113 9.98 -23.73 2.93
N GLU A 114 9.51 -23.26 4.06
CA GLU A 114 10.26 -23.32 5.32
C GLU A 114 10.53 -24.77 5.77
N ARG A 115 9.57 -25.67 5.64
CA ARG A 115 9.76 -27.12 5.89
C ARG A 115 10.75 -27.75 4.90
N PHE A 116 10.77 -27.30 3.65
CA PHE A 116 11.76 -27.73 2.70
C PHE A 116 13.17 -27.27 3.11
N LEU A 117 13.33 -25.99 3.46
CA LEU A 117 14.60 -25.42 3.91
C LEU A 117 15.13 -26.09 5.19
N SER A 118 14.25 -26.45 6.13
CA SER A 118 14.65 -27.14 7.36
C SER A 118 15.25 -28.51 7.10
N LYS A 119 14.84 -29.19 6.02
CA LYS A 119 15.37 -30.48 5.59
C LYS A 119 16.67 -30.36 4.77
N HIS A 120 16.96 -29.17 4.25
CA HIS A 120 18.11 -28.91 3.37
C HIS A 120 18.98 -27.75 3.88
N PRO A 121 19.76 -27.95 4.95
CA PRO A 121 20.54 -26.88 5.59
C PRO A 121 21.55 -26.21 4.65
N THR A 122 22.12 -26.96 3.69
CA THR A 122 23.03 -26.41 2.68
C THR A 122 22.34 -25.35 1.81
N ILE A 123 21.09 -25.60 1.42
CA ILE A 123 20.28 -24.66 0.62
C ILE A 123 19.89 -23.46 1.49
N LYS A 124 19.48 -23.70 2.73
CA LYS A 124 19.09 -22.64 3.69
C LYS A 124 20.20 -21.62 3.90
N ASN A 125 21.44 -22.08 3.99
CA ASN A 125 22.61 -21.24 4.32
C ASN A 125 23.27 -20.59 3.09
N ASN A 126 22.87 -20.99 1.87
CA ASN A 126 23.37 -20.41 0.62
C ASN A 126 22.32 -19.55 -0.05
N LEU A 127 22.59 -18.23 -0.13
CA LEU A 127 21.63 -17.26 -0.68
C LEU A 127 21.20 -17.59 -2.11
N ILE A 128 22.14 -17.98 -2.97
CA ILE A 128 21.88 -18.30 -4.38
C ILE A 128 20.98 -19.53 -4.49
N LEU A 129 21.34 -20.62 -3.79
CA LEU A 129 20.55 -21.85 -3.80
C LEU A 129 19.16 -21.65 -3.19
N LYS A 130 19.06 -20.83 -2.12
CA LYS A 130 17.79 -20.47 -1.51
C LYS A 130 16.91 -19.71 -2.49
N THR A 131 17.47 -18.75 -3.24
CA THR A 131 16.74 -17.97 -4.25
C THR A 131 16.24 -18.88 -5.37
N ILE A 132 17.08 -19.76 -5.91
CA ILE A 132 16.66 -20.70 -6.95
C ILE A 132 15.56 -21.66 -6.45
N ALA A 133 15.71 -22.19 -5.25
CA ALA A 133 14.72 -23.07 -4.63
C ALA A 133 13.38 -22.38 -4.32
N SER A 134 13.35 -21.07 -4.16
CA SER A 134 12.12 -20.32 -3.93
C SER A 134 11.27 -20.12 -5.18
N ILE A 135 11.85 -20.18 -6.38
CA ILE A 135 11.16 -19.90 -7.65
C ILE A 135 9.82 -20.62 -7.80
N PRO A 136 9.69 -21.95 -7.60
CA PRO A 136 8.40 -22.63 -7.76
C PRO A 136 7.35 -22.18 -6.76
N TYR A 137 7.75 -21.74 -5.56
CA TYR A 137 6.83 -21.22 -4.54
C TYR A 137 6.35 -19.81 -4.92
N VAL A 138 7.26 -18.95 -5.36
CA VAL A 138 6.95 -17.59 -5.86
C VAL A 138 6.02 -17.65 -7.06
N LEU A 139 6.26 -18.55 -8.03
CA LEU A 139 5.36 -18.72 -9.18
C LEU A 139 3.95 -19.14 -8.76
N LYS A 140 3.84 -19.99 -7.73
CA LYS A 140 2.54 -20.35 -7.16
C LYS A 140 1.87 -19.19 -6.47
N ASP A 141 2.62 -18.38 -5.71
CA ASP A 141 2.08 -17.19 -5.05
C ASP A 141 1.57 -16.16 -6.08
N VAL A 142 2.33 -15.94 -7.17
CA VAL A 142 1.89 -15.09 -8.29
C VAL A 142 0.60 -15.63 -8.93
N TYR A 143 0.50 -16.97 -9.11
CA TYR A 143 -0.73 -17.57 -9.64
C TYR A 143 -1.94 -17.37 -8.69
N ILE A 144 -1.75 -17.58 -7.39
CA ILE A 144 -2.78 -17.40 -6.38
C ILE A 144 -3.22 -15.92 -6.33
N LEU A 145 -2.26 -15.00 -6.36
CA LEU A 145 -2.50 -13.56 -6.37
C LEU A 145 -3.33 -13.14 -7.60
N ASN A 146 -2.94 -13.59 -8.80
CA ASN A 146 -3.71 -13.29 -10.02
C ASN A 146 -5.14 -13.80 -9.94
N LYS A 147 -5.36 -14.95 -9.28
CA LYS A 147 -6.69 -15.50 -9.06
C LYS A 147 -7.50 -14.64 -8.07
N GLY A 148 -6.84 -14.13 -7.01
CA GLY A 148 -7.44 -13.22 -6.04
C GLY A 148 -7.79 -11.85 -6.62
N LEU A 149 -6.98 -11.34 -7.56
CA LEU A 149 -7.26 -10.09 -8.27
C LEU A 149 -8.53 -10.15 -9.14
N LEU A 150 -8.88 -11.34 -9.65
CA LEU A 150 -10.13 -11.56 -10.39
C LEU A 150 -11.36 -11.61 -9.48
N HIS A 151 -11.15 -11.88 -8.20
CA HIS A 151 -12.19 -11.97 -7.17
C HIS A 151 -11.75 -11.16 -5.95
N PRO A 152 -11.84 -9.81 -6.01
CA PRO A 152 -11.43 -8.96 -4.88
C PRO A 152 -12.21 -9.35 -3.64
N ASN A 153 -11.48 -9.55 -2.55
CA ASN A 153 -12.04 -9.93 -1.26
C ASN A 153 -12.18 -8.68 -0.37
N GLU A 154 -13.05 -8.80 0.62
CA GLU A 154 -13.29 -7.73 1.60
C GLU A 154 -12.02 -7.35 2.37
N GLY A 155 -11.84 -6.07 2.68
CA GLY A 155 -10.76 -5.54 3.51
C GLY A 155 -9.87 -4.52 2.81
N LEU A 156 -8.58 -4.50 3.17
CA LEU A 156 -7.61 -3.52 2.66
C LEU A 156 -7.48 -3.52 1.13
N PRO A 157 -7.43 -4.68 0.41
CA PRO A 157 -7.35 -4.68 -1.05
C PRO A 157 -8.51 -3.94 -1.72
N ASP A 158 -9.75 -4.11 -1.24
CA ASP A 158 -10.92 -3.44 -1.79
C ASP A 158 -10.90 -1.94 -1.52
N SER A 159 -10.48 -1.55 -0.31
CA SER A 159 -10.33 -0.15 0.06
C SER A 159 -9.26 0.55 -0.79
N LEU A 160 -8.13 -0.13 -1.07
CA LEU A 160 -7.09 0.36 -1.96
C LEU A 160 -7.56 0.47 -3.41
N ALA A 161 -8.31 -0.52 -3.92
CA ALA A 161 -8.88 -0.48 -5.26
C ALA A 161 -9.90 0.66 -5.42
N LYS A 162 -10.66 0.97 -4.37
CA LYS A 162 -11.56 2.13 -4.35
C LYS A 162 -10.77 3.44 -4.35
N ALA A 163 -9.73 3.56 -3.54
CA ALA A 163 -8.85 4.72 -3.49
C ALA A 163 -8.17 4.96 -4.83
N ASP A 164 -7.67 3.92 -5.48
CA ASP A 164 -7.07 3.96 -6.82
C ASP A 164 -8.03 4.57 -7.87
N ARG A 165 -9.28 4.11 -7.87
CA ARG A 165 -10.30 4.67 -8.77
C ARG A 165 -10.60 6.15 -8.48
N MET A 166 -10.60 6.54 -7.21
CA MET A 166 -10.80 7.94 -6.82
C MET A 166 -9.63 8.81 -7.25
N LEU A 167 -8.39 8.39 -6.99
CA LEU A 167 -7.17 9.08 -7.41
C LEU A 167 -7.14 9.28 -8.92
N THR A 168 -7.34 8.22 -9.70
CA THR A 168 -7.35 8.31 -11.16
C THR A 168 -8.39 9.32 -11.69
N ARG A 169 -9.54 9.44 -11.03
CA ARG A 169 -10.54 10.47 -11.39
C ARG A 169 -10.08 11.88 -11.06
N LEU A 170 -9.47 12.06 -9.90
CA LEU A 170 -8.98 13.35 -9.45
C LEU A 170 -7.81 13.80 -10.33
N GLU A 171 -6.84 12.95 -10.61
CA GLU A 171 -5.71 13.22 -11.52
C GLU A 171 -6.21 13.73 -12.88
N ARG A 172 -7.14 13.00 -13.51
CA ARG A 172 -7.73 13.41 -14.79
C ARG A 172 -8.43 14.76 -14.71
N ALA A 173 -9.11 15.05 -13.60
CA ALA A 173 -9.77 16.33 -13.40
C ALA A 173 -8.75 17.48 -13.26
N TYR A 174 -7.62 17.23 -12.57
CA TYR A 174 -6.54 18.20 -12.45
C TYR A 174 -5.85 18.47 -13.79
N GLU A 175 -5.52 17.42 -14.53
CA GLU A 175 -4.91 17.54 -15.85
C GLU A 175 -5.81 18.34 -16.80
N LYS A 176 -7.08 18.01 -16.85
CA LYS A 176 -8.04 18.75 -17.68
C LYS A 176 -8.12 20.23 -17.30
N ASN A 177 -8.22 20.54 -16.01
CA ASN A 177 -8.29 21.92 -15.53
C ASN A 177 -6.98 22.69 -15.76
N PHE A 178 -5.85 22.00 -15.69
CA PHE A 178 -4.54 22.57 -15.98
C PHE A 178 -4.43 22.97 -17.46
N TYR A 179 -4.75 22.09 -18.37
CA TYR A 179 -4.72 22.36 -19.81
C TYR A 179 -5.73 23.45 -20.21
N GLN A 180 -6.94 23.45 -19.65
CA GLN A 180 -7.92 24.52 -19.92
C GLN A 180 -7.45 25.91 -19.49
N LYS A 181 -6.61 26.04 -18.46
CA LYS A 181 -6.06 27.34 -18.03
C LYS A 181 -4.96 27.84 -18.95
N PHE A 182 -4.28 26.98 -19.68
CA PHE A 182 -3.23 27.36 -20.63
C PHE A 182 -3.81 27.70 -22.00
N ASP A 183 -4.83 26.95 -22.48
CA ASP A 183 -5.49 27.20 -23.77
C ASP A 183 -6.23 28.54 -23.84
N THR A 184 -6.56 29.18 -22.71
CA THR A 184 -7.29 30.45 -22.68
C THR A 184 -6.42 31.68 -22.52
N LYS A 185 -5.09 31.54 -22.43
CA LYS A 185 -4.18 32.68 -22.19
C LYS A 185 -3.24 33.03 -23.36
N ASP A 186 -3.18 32.22 -24.39
CA ASP A 186 -2.22 32.39 -25.49
C ASP A 186 -2.88 32.67 -26.86
N PHE A 187 -4.11 33.22 -26.88
CA PHE A 187 -4.71 33.74 -28.11
C PHE A 187 -5.40 35.07 -27.90
#